data_6828c0f3c16f78ea76bd53361c8519be
#
_entry.id   6828c0f3c16f78ea76bd53361c8519be
#
_cell.length_a   1.000
_cell.length_b   1.000
_cell.length_c   1.000
_cell.angle_alpha   90.00
_cell.angle_beta   90.00
_cell.angle_gamma   90.00
#
_symmetry.space_group_name_H-M   'P 1'
#
loop_
_entity.id
_entity.type
_entity.pdbx_description
1 polymer ?
#
loop_
_entity_poly.entity_id
_entity_poly.type
_entity_poly.pdbx_seq_one_letter_code
_entity_poly.pdbx_strand_id
1 'polypeptide(L)'
;MSLMRAAVYRGSPRLAVEEIPLPEPEPGGMVVRVDVCGVCGTDVKKIDKGLAPPPRVFGHEISGVVSALGAGVKRFKAGDRVVVHHHIPCLQCFYCELRLYAQCALYKQNGTSAGFEPAGGGFAEYLKAAPHIVERGAIPIPAGVKSEVACLVEPVNTCLKAVDAATIRGGETVVVVGQGPIGSMLMQLAQVRGARVLVSDLSPFRLDLARRLGGLTFDASKGGLEEWVRVETSGRGADAVLLAATGQGPFDAAVGSTRPGGRIVPFSATSRGETYQVDLGLLSAAEKQIVSVYSASVDVQEEAADLVFSGRVRLQELVTDSFPLSQVNEAIDLFRRPAASTMKVAIDLRLG
;
A
#
# COMPACT_ATOMS: atom_id res chain seq x y z
N MET A 1 29.59 -7.14 18.59
CA MET A 1 28.58 -7.03 17.48
C MET A 1 28.14 -5.58 17.42
N SER A 2 28.09 -5.00 16.22
CA SER A 2 27.52 -3.66 16.05
C SER A 2 26.03 -3.68 16.33
N LEU A 3 25.49 -2.59 16.91
CA LEU A 3 24.08 -2.43 17.24
C LEU A 3 23.44 -1.41 16.29
N MET A 4 22.12 -1.49 16.15
CA MET A 4 21.27 -0.53 15.45
C MET A 4 19.99 -0.26 16.23
N ARG A 5 19.39 0.91 16.05
CA ARG A 5 18.08 1.22 16.67
C ARG A 5 16.95 0.63 15.83
N ALA A 6 15.95 0.10 16.52
CA ALA A 6 14.72 -0.41 15.89
C ALA A 6 13.51 -0.21 16.79
N ALA A 7 12.33 -0.03 16.18
CA ALA A 7 11.06 0.01 16.88
C ALA A 7 10.49 -1.42 16.98
N VAL A 8 10.72 -2.06 18.13
CA VAL A 8 10.40 -3.47 18.36
C VAL A 8 9.03 -3.61 19.00
N TYR A 9 8.19 -4.44 18.38
CA TYR A 9 6.94 -4.90 18.96
C TYR A 9 7.20 -6.03 19.96
N ARG A 10 6.80 -5.82 21.21
CA ARG A 10 6.94 -6.77 22.33
C ARG A 10 5.59 -7.34 22.80
N GLY A 11 4.54 -7.27 21.96
CA GLY A 11 3.19 -7.70 22.35
C GLY A 11 2.31 -6.59 22.95
N SER A 12 2.84 -5.38 23.06
CA SER A 12 2.12 -4.18 23.51
C SER A 12 1.68 -3.34 22.29
N PRO A 13 0.59 -2.60 22.35
CA PRO A 13 0.18 -1.67 21.29
C PRO A 13 1.14 -0.48 21.10
N ARG A 14 2.14 -0.33 21.96
CA ARG A 14 3.25 0.62 21.79
C ARG A 14 4.55 -0.12 21.49
N LEU A 15 5.28 0.40 20.51
CA LEU A 15 6.58 -0.13 20.11
C LEU A 15 7.68 0.41 21.04
N ALA A 16 8.64 -0.44 21.39
CA ALA A 16 9.84 -0.05 22.14
C ALA A 16 10.95 0.30 21.14
N VAL A 17 11.49 1.52 21.20
CA VAL A 17 12.71 1.86 20.46
C VAL A 17 13.91 1.40 21.27
N GLU A 18 14.62 0.41 20.76
CA GLU A 18 15.72 -0.25 21.46
C GLU A 18 16.88 -0.60 20.50
N GLU A 19 18.04 -0.85 21.06
CA GLU A 19 19.20 -1.35 20.31
C GLU A 19 19.11 -2.86 20.12
N ILE A 20 19.24 -3.29 18.86
CA ILE A 20 19.28 -4.70 18.48
C ILE A 20 20.52 -4.97 17.62
N PRO A 21 20.97 -6.22 17.47
CA PRO A 21 22.10 -6.55 16.61
C PRO A 21 21.89 -6.07 15.17
N LEU A 22 22.91 -5.41 14.61
CA LEU A 22 22.93 -5.06 13.18
C LEU A 22 22.95 -6.36 12.37
N PRO A 23 22.02 -6.56 11.41
CA PRO A 23 21.99 -7.79 10.62
C PRO A 23 23.18 -7.85 9.66
N GLU A 24 23.67 -9.07 9.42
CA GLU A 24 24.69 -9.35 8.41
C GLU A 24 24.03 -9.93 7.16
N PRO A 25 24.53 -9.59 5.94
CA PRO A 25 23.99 -10.14 4.72
C PRO A 25 24.40 -11.60 4.54
N GLU A 26 23.47 -12.47 4.24
CA GLU A 26 23.75 -13.84 3.80
C GLU A 26 24.23 -13.88 2.33
N PRO A 27 24.86 -14.96 1.84
CA PRO A 27 25.20 -15.10 0.43
C PRO A 27 23.98 -14.85 -0.47
N GLY A 28 24.12 -13.96 -1.45
CA GLY A 28 23.03 -13.50 -2.32
C GLY A 28 22.12 -12.43 -1.72
N GLY A 29 22.18 -12.19 -0.42
CA GLY A 29 21.41 -11.17 0.30
C GLY A 29 22.12 -9.82 0.37
N MET A 30 21.44 -8.80 0.92
CA MET A 30 22.04 -7.49 1.20
C MET A 30 21.48 -6.89 2.49
N VAL A 31 22.22 -5.92 3.05
CA VAL A 31 21.74 -5.05 4.12
C VAL A 31 21.46 -3.66 3.53
N VAL A 32 20.31 -3.11 3.85
CA VAL A 32 19.88 -1.78 3.42
C VAL A 32 19.78 -0.89 4.65
N ARG A 33 20.45 0.25 4.62
CA ARG A 33 20.18 1.35 5.54
C ARG A 33 18.88 2.02 5.10
N VAL A 34 17.88 2.03 5.97
CA VAL A 34 16.58 2.59 5.66
C VAL A 34 16.64 4.12 5.71
N ASP A 35 16.18 4.76 4.65
CA ASP A 35 15.99 6.22 4.63
C ASP A 35 14.58 6.59 5.12
N VAL A 36 13.55 5.99 4.48
CA VAL A 36 12.14 6.26 4.79
C VAL A 36 11.33 4.97 4.75
N CYS A 37 10.44 4.81 5.72
CA CYS A 37 9.43 3.76 5.72
C CYS A 37 8.04 4.33 5.96
N GLY A 38 7.10 4.08 5.05
CA GLY A 38 5.70 4.48 5.22
C GLY A 38 4.99 3.70 6.34
N VAL A 39 4.10 4.38 7.06
CA VAL A 39 3.21 3.75 8.04
C VAL A 39 1.97 3.23 7.31
N CYS A 40 1.72 1.93 7.42
CA CYS A 40 0.60 1.25 6.77
C CYS A 40 -0.47 0.81 7.78
N GLY A 41 -1.73 0.87 7.37
CA GLY A 41 -2.85 0.36 8.17
C GLY A 41 -2.72 -1.12 8.54
N THR A 42 -2.02 -1.90 7.72
CA THR A 42 -1.73 -3.31 8.00
C THR A 42 -0.81 -3.47 9.22
N ASP A 43 0.21 -2.63 9.36
CA ASP A 43 1.11 -2.66 10.52
C ASP A 43 0.35 -2.26 11.79
N VAL A 44 -0.35 -1.11 11.73
CA VAL A 44 -1.14 -0.60 12.87
C VAL A 44 -2.19 -1.61 13.32
N LYS A 45 -2.92 -2.23 12.39
CA LYS A 45 -3.89 -3.29 12.69
C LYS A 45 -3.27 -4.51 13.36
N LYS A 46 -2.08 -4.94 12.91
CA LYS A 46 -1.37 -6.07 13.54
C LYS A 46 -0.91 -5.74 14.94
N ILE A 47 -0.44 -4.51 15.17
CA ILE A 47 -0.03 -4.00 16.48
C ILE A 47 -1.25 -3.97 17.43
N ASP A 48 -2.34 -3.33 17.01
CA ASP A 48 -3.52 -3.09 17.83
C ASP A 48 -4.26 -4.37 18.23
N LYS A 49 -4.33 -5.32 17.30
CA LYS A 49 -5.06 -6.59 17.49
C LYS A 49 -4.16 -7.76 17.90
N GLY A 50 -2.86 -7.54 18.10
CA GLY A 50 -1.92 -8.61 18.48
C GLY A 50 -1.82 -9.73 17.44
N LEU A 51 -1.94 -9.41 16.15
CA LEU A 51 -2.01 -10.42 15.08
C LEU A 51 -0.64 -10.93 14.61
N ALA A 52 0.43 -10.51 15.23
CA ALA A 52 1.78 -10.97 14.92
C ALA A 52 2.50 -11.40 16.20
N PRO A 53 3.22 -12.54 16.21
CA PRO A 53 3.98 -12.95 17.37
C PRO A 53 5.13 -11.96 17.63
N PRO A 54 5.36 -11.57 18.92
CA PRO A 54 6.56 -10.83 19.31
C PRO A 54 7.76 -11.77 19.49
N PRO A 55 9.03 -11.28 19.38
CA PRO A 55 9.39 -9.93 18.98
C PRO A 55 9.30 -9.72 17.48
N ARG A 56 9.01 -8.46 17.03
CA ARG A 56 8.93 -8.13 15.62
C ARG A 56 9.25 -6.66 15.37
N VAL A 57 9.85 -6.35 14.23
CA VAL A 57 9.92 -5.00 13.66
C VAL A 57 8.98 -4.92 12.47
N PHE A 58 8.06 -3.96 12.50
CA PHE A 58 7.13 -3.70 11.41
C PHE A 58 7.73 -2.75 10.35
N GLY A 59 6.89 -2.27 9.44
CA GLY A 59 7.26 -1.40 8.33
C GLY A 59 7.64 -2.18 7.07
N HIS A 60 6.93 -1.91 5.97
CA HIS A 60 7.10 -2.65 4.72
C HIS A 60 7.06 -1.77 3.46
N GLU A 61 6.86 -0.48 3.61
CA GLU A 61 6.93 0.52 2.53
C GLU A 61 8.30 1.21 2.59
N ILE A 62 9.32 0.64 1.95
CA ILE A 62 10.72 0.90 2.29
C ILE A 62 11.49 1.49 1.11
N SER A 63 12.19 2.59 1.38
CA SER A 63 13.27 3.11 0.55
C SER A 63 14.55 3.28 1.38
N GLY A 64 15.71 3.06 0.77
CA GLY A 64 16.98 3.16 1.50
C GLY A 64 18.19 3.07 0.59
N VAL A 65 19.34 2.83 1.22
CA VAL A 65 20.66 2.74 0.57
C VAL A 65 21.30 1.41 0.90
N VAL A 66 21.81 0.71 -0.09
CA VAL A 66 22.56 -0.55 0.10
C VAL A 66 23.80 -0.26 0.97
N SER A 67 23.88 -0.88 2.13
CA SER A 67 24.97 -0.71 3.09
C SER A 67 26.02 -1.82 2.99
N ALA A 68 25.57 -3.06 2.83
CA ALA A 68 26.45 -4.23 2.71
C ALA A 68 25.83 -5.28 1.78
N LEU A 69 26.68 -6.09 1.17
CA LEU A 69 26.30 -7.11 0.21
C LEU A 69 26.85 -8.47 0.63
N GLY A 70 26.04 -9.50 0.54
CA GLY A 70 26.45 -10.88 0.66
C GLY A 70 27.23 -11.36 -0.56
N ALA A 71 27.98 -12.44 -0.38
CA ALA A 71 28.76 -13.03 -1.46
C ALA A 71 27.86 -13.38 -2.67
N GLY A 72 28.33 -13.11 -3.87
CA GLY A 72 27.64 -13.44 -5.13
C GLY A 72 26.65 -12.39 -5.64
N VAL A 73 26.32 -11.34 -4.90
CA VAL A 73 25.49 -10.23 -5.38
C VAL A 73 26.24 -9.43 -6.45
N LYS A 74 25.68 -9.33 -7.65
CA LYS A 74 26.27 -8.59 -8.78
C LYS A 74 25.38 -7.42 -9.27
N ARG A 75 24.11 -7.44 -8.90
CA ARG A 75 23.12 -6.47 -9.40
C ARG A 75 23.23 -5.10 -8.72
N PHE A 76 23.76 -5.06 -7.51
CA PHE A 76 23.87 -3.87 -6.68
C PHE A 76 25.28 -3.70 -6.15
N LYS A 77 25.60 -2.47 -5.75
CA LYS A 77 26.82 -2.09 -5.00
C LYS A 77 26.44 -1.26 -3.77
N ALA A 78 27.34 -1.19 -2.80
CA ALA A 78 27.17 -0.30 -1.66
C ALA A 78 27.02 1.15 -2.13
N GLY A 79 26.09 1.88 -1.54
CA GLY A 79 25.70 3.24 -1.95
C GLY A 79 24.56 3.32 -2.96
N ASP A 80 24.14 2.23 -3.59
CA ASP A 80 22.98 2.25 -4.47
C ASP A 80 21.70 2.52 -3.67
N ARG A 81 20.86 3.42 -4.18
CA ARG A 81 19.54 3.71 -3.62
C ARG A 81 18.52 2.71 -4.14
N VAL A 82 17.72 2.16 -3.25
CA VAL A 82 16.78 1.08 -3.58
C VAL A 82 15.43 1.23 -2.89
N VAL A 83 14.37 0.85 -3.59
CA VAL A 83 13.11 0.41 -2.99
C VAL A 83 13.23 -1.09 -2.73
N VAL A 84 12.70 -1.56 -1.61
CA VAL A 84 12.77 -2.97 -1.26
C VAL A 84 11.36 -3.49 -0.96
N HIS A 85 10.87 -4.37 -1.81
CA HIS A 85 9.64 -5.11 -1.51
C HIS A 85 9.89 -6.06 -0.34
N HIS A 86 8.98 -6.07 0.60
CA HIS A 86 9.15 -6.75 1.87
C HIS A 86 8.94 -8.27 1.80
N HIS A 87 8.43 -8.81 0.70
CA HIS A 87 8.30 -10.25 0.45
C HIS A 87 8.06 -10.57 -1.03
N ILE A 88 8.52 -11.75 -1.46
CA ILE A 88 8.44 -12.26 -2.83
C ILE A 88 7.95 -13.72 -2.83
N PRO A 89 7.09 -14.15 -3.78
CA PRO A 89 6.65 -15.54 -3.91
C PRO A 89 7.77 -16.45 -4.42
N CYS A 90 7.60 -17.77 -4.31
CA CYS A 90 8.58 -18.74 -4.82
C CYS A 90 8.60 -18.87 -6.35
N LEU A 91 7.59 -18.38 -7.06
CA LEU A 91 7.40 -18.37 -8.53
C LEU A 91 7.32 -19.75 -9.21
N GLN A 92 7.19 -20.85 -8.44
CA GLN A 92 7.20 -22.21 -8.97
C GLN A 92 6.13 -23.14 -8.39
N CYS A 93 5.27 -22.65 -7.49
CA CYS A 93 4.19 -23.45 -6.92
C CYS A 93 2.88 -23.25 -7.69
N PHE A 94 1.91 -24.14 -7.46
CA PHE A 94 0.57 -24.08 -8.06
C PHE A 94 -0.04 -22.66 -8.06
N TYR A 95 0.01 -21.98 -6.93
CA TYR A 95 -0.54 -20.62 -6.84
C TYR A 95 0.24 -19.59 -7.66
N CYS A 96 1.56 -19.77 -7.78
CA CYS A 96 2.39 -18.89 -8.59
C CYS A 96 2.14 -19.08 -10.09
N GLU A 97 1.91 -20.31 -10.55
CA GLU A 97 1.54 -20.62 -11.94
C GLU A 97 0.20 -19.97 -12.32
N LEU A 98 -0.73 -19.88 -11.37
CA LEU A 98 -2.00 -19.16 -11.53
C LEU A 98 -1.92 -17.66 -11.28
N ARG A 99 -0.73 -17.09 -11.05
CA ARG A 99 -0.49 -15.70 -10.66
C ARG A 99 -1.19 -15.27 -9.36
N LEU A 100 -1.58 -16.20 -8.54
CA LEU A 100 -2.13 -15.98 -7.20
C LEU A 100 -1.00 -15.87 -6.16
N TYR A 101 -0.04 -15.01 -6.42
CA TYR A 101 1.24 -14.92 -5.70
C TYR A 101 1.09 -14.74 -4.19
N ALA A 102 0.11 -13.97 -3.75
CA ALA A 102 -0.17 -13.77 -2.33
C ALA A 102 -0.65 -15.03 -1.58
N GLN A 103 -1.02 -16.10 -2.32
CA GLN A 103 -1.41 -17.40 -1.78
C GLN A 103 -0.24 -18.40 -1.72
N CYS A 104 0.94 -18.04 -2.24
CA CYS A 104 2.14 -18.85 -2.14
C CYS A 104 2.54 -19.06 -0.67
N ALA A 105 2.77 -20.31 -0.26
CA ALA A 105 3.14 -20.62 1.12
C ALA A 105 4.46 -19.95 1.56
N LEU A 106 5.39 -19.74 0.62
CA LEU A 106 6.69 -19.10 0.88
C LEU A 106 6.64 -17.58 0.73
N TYR A 107 5.50 -16.99 0.36
CA TYR A 107 5.39 -15.56 0.05
C TYR A 107 5.94 -14.65 1.15
N LYS A 108 5.59 -14.91 2.40
CA LYS A 108 6.04 -14.11 3.55
C LYS A 108 7.34 -14.61 4.19
N GLN A 109 7.85 -15.76 3.76
CA GLN A 109 9.11 -16.31 4.26
C GLN A 109 10.32 -15.77 3.48
N ASN A 110 10.12 -15.43 2.21
CA ASN A 110 11.13 -14.83 1.35
C ASN A 110 11.02 -13.30 1.43
N GLY A 111 11.53 -12.71 2.50
CA GLY A 111 11.28 -11.31 2.78
C GLY A 111 12.44 -10.55 3.38
N THR A 112 12.14 -9.32 3.77
CA THR A 112 13.02 -8.45 4.53
C THR A 112 12.84 -8.68 6.02
N SER A 113 13.87 -8.41 6.83
CA SER A 113 13.85 -8.57 8.28
C SER A 113 14.83 -7.62 8.95
N ALA A 114 14.51 -7.16 10.15
CA ALA A 114 15.46 -6.47 11.04
C ALA A 114 16.06 -7.41 12.09
N GLY A 115 16.22 -8.70 11.76
CA GLY A 115 16.78 -9.70 12.67
C GLY A 115 15.76 -10.59 13.38
N PHE A 116 14.47 -10.35 13.20
CA PHE A 116 13.37 -11.19 13.66
C PHE A 116 12.71 -11.91 12.48
N GLU A 117 11.41 -12.11 12.53
CA GLU A 117 10.68 -12.74 11.42
C GLU A 117 10.72 -11.92 10.13
N PRO A 118 10.72 -12.55 8.95
CA PRO A 118 10.67 -11.88 7.65
C PRO A 118 9.34 -11.17 7.40
N ALA A 119 9.30 -10.39 6.32
CA ALA A 119 8.18 -9.57 5.87
C ALA A 119 7.91 -8.33 6.73
N GLY A 120 8.98 -7.58 7.01
CA GLY A 120 8.96 -6.31 7.72
C GLY A 120 10.37 -5.74 7.87
N GLY A 121 10.56 -4.98 8.95
CA GLY A 121 11.89 -4.46 9.33
C GLY A 121 12.16 -3.01 8.97
N GLY A 122 11.22 -2.33 8.28
CA GLY A 122 11.42 -0.94 7.84
C GLY A 122 11.40 0.11 8.97
N PHE A 123 10.89 -0.24 10.16
CA PHE A 123 10.98 0.63 11.34
C PHE A 123 12.26 0.36 12.12
N ALA A 124 13.38 0.25 11.42
CA ALA A 124 14.73 0.09 11.97
C ALA A 124 15.75 0.80 11.07
N GLU A 125 16.91 1.16 11.63
CA GLU A 125 17.99 1.84 10.88
C GLU A 125 18.50 1.00 9.71
N TYR A 126 18.51 -0.33 9.88
CA TYR A 126 18.93 -1.27 8.85
C TYR A 126 17.98 -2.47 8.80
N LEU A 127 17.86 -3.04 7.61
CA LEU A 127 17.19 -4.30 7.39
C LEU A 127 18.03 -5.22 6.50
N LYS A 128 17.83 -6.51 6.69
CA LYS A 128 18.34 -7.55 5.80
C LYS A 128 17.31 -7.86 4.72
N ALA A 129 17.73 -7.87 3.48
CA ALA A 129 16.96 -8.36 2.35
C ALA A 129 17.49 -9.73 1.93
N ALA A 130 16.62 -10.74 1.95
CA ALA A 130 16.94 -12.11 1.55
C ALA A 130 17.33 -12.19 0.05
N PRO A 131 18.01 -13.26 -0.41
CA PRO A 131 18.47 -13.40 -1.80
C PRO A 131 17.34 -13.21 -2.84
N HIS A 132 16.16 -13.76 -2.60
CA HIS A 132 15.00 -13.56 -3.50
C HIS A 132 14.55 -12.09 -3.61
N ILE A 133 14.69 -11.33 -2.51
CA ILE A 133 14.40 -9.89 -2.52
C ILE A 133 15.46 -9.16 -3.36
N VAL A 134 16.74 -9.48 -3.18
CA VAL A 134 17.82 -8.87 -3.97
C VAL A 134 17.64 -9.14 -5.45
N GLU A 135 17.24 -10.35 -5.80
CA GLU A 135 17.06 -10.77 -7.19
C GLU A 135 15.82 -10.13 -7.84
N ARG A 136 14.69 -10.09 -7.13
CA ARG A 136 13.37 -9.81 -7.72
C ARG A 136 12.56 -8.73 -7.02
N GLY A 137 12.91 -8.36 -5.79
CA GLY A 137 12.14 -7.43 -4.95
C GLY A 137 12.83 -6.08 -4.72
N ALA A 138 14.08 -5.94 -5.08
CA ALA A 138 14.80 -4.68 -4.97
C ALA A 138 14.83 -3.95 -6.33
N ILE A 139 14.49 -2.65 -6.31
CA ILE A 139 14.44 -1.80 -7.51
C ILE A 139 15.33 -0.59 -7.28
N PRO A 140 16.28 -0.29 -8.20
CA PRO A 140 17.09 0.91 -8.10
C PRO A 140 16.22 2.18 -8.17
N ILE A 141 16.51 3.15 -7.30
CA ILE A 141 15.85 4.47 -7.32
C ILE A 141 16.65 5.39 -8.24
N PRO A 142 16.06 5.96 -9.29
CA PRO A 142 16.74 6.91 -10.16
C PRO A 142 17.20 8.18 -9.43
N ALA A 143 18.23 8.84 -9.96
CA ALA A 143 18.66 10.14 -9.49
C ALA A 143 17.50 11.15 -9.55
N GLY A 144 17.38 12.01 -8.52
CA GLY A 144 16.31 13.01 -8.43
C GLY A 144 14.99 12.54 -7.81
N VAL A 145 14.74 11.23 -7.72
CA VAL A 145 13.56 10.71 -7.00
C VAL A 145 13.83 10.75 -5.49
N LYS A 146 12.95 11.39 -4.73
CA LYS A 146 13.06 11.49 -3.26
C LYS A 146 12.71 10.15 -2.59
N SER A 147 13.36 9.84 -1.47
CA SER A 147 13.11 8.60 -0.71
C SER A 147 11.66 8.52 -0.20
N GLU A 148 11.05 9.66 0.18
CA GLU A 148 9.66 9.74 0.62
C GLU A 148 8.65 9.38 -0.48
N VAL A 149 9.00 9.62 -1.73
CA VAL A 149 8.19 9.24 -2.89
C VAL A 149 8.48 7.79 -3.27
N ALA A 150 9.74 7.40 -3.25
CA ALA A 150 10.17 6.06 -3.63
C ALA A 150 9.59 4.96 -2.73
N CYS A 151 9.46 5.19 -1.42
CA CYS A 151 8.86 4.21 -0.52
C CYS A 151 7.40 3.87 -0.86
N LEU A 152 6.71 4.77 -1.60
CA LEU A 152 5.32 4.56 -2.02
C LEU A 152 5.18 3.60 -3.23
N VAL A 153 6.26 3.08 -3.79
CA VAL A 153 6.19 2.03 -4.82
C VAL A 153 5.44 0.80 -4.31
N GLU A 154 5.61 0.44 -3.03
CA GLU A 154 4.90 -0.70 -2.44
C GLU A 154 3.38 -0.49 -2.41
N PRO A 155 2.81 0.58 -1.82
CA PRO A 155 1.37 0.79 -1.85
C PRO A 155 0.83 1.08 -3.26
N VAL A 156 1.59 1.70 -4.17
CA VAL A 156 1.20 1.84 -5.58
C VAL A 156 1.09 0.48 -6.25
N ASN A 157 2.01 -0.46 -5.99
CA ASN A 157 1.92 -1.83 -6.50
C ASN A 157 0.62 -2.52 -6.06
N THR A 158 0.25 -2.43 -4.78
CA THR A 158 -1.00 -3.02 -4.28
C THR A 158 -2.23 -2.38 -4.92
N CYS A 159 -2.21 -1.06 -5.11
CA CYS A 159 -3.29 -0.33 -5.78
C CYS A 159 -3.37 -0.67 -7.27
N LEU A 160 -2.23 -0.80 -7.96
CA LEU A 160 -2.17 -1.17 -9.37
C LEU A 160 -2.78 -2.56 -9.62
N LYS A 161 -2.42 -3.53 -8.77
CA LYS A 161 -3.05 -4.85 -8.80
C LYS A 161 -4.58 -4.79 -8.65
N ALA A 162 -5.11 -3.90 -7.81
CA ALA A 162 -6.54 -3.74 -7.62
C ALA A 162 -7.22 -3.10 -8.85
N VAL A 163 -6.58 -2.10 -9.44
CA VAL A 163 -7.04 -1.45 -10.68
C VAL A 163 -7.05 -2.43 -11.85
N ASP A 164 -6.03 -3.27 -11.97
CA ASP A 164 -5.96 -4.30 -13.00
C ASP A 164 -7.00 -5.41 -12.79
N ALA A 165 -7.23 -5.82 -11.55
CA ALA A 165 -8.30 -6.78 -11.22
C ALA A 165 -9.70 -6.24 -11.54
N ALA A 166 -9.89 -4.91 -11.46
CA ALA A 166 -11.12 -4.27 -11.93
C ALA A 166 -11.26 -4.28 -13.46
N THR A 167 -10.24 -4.69 -14.22
CA THR A 167 -10.23 -4.73 -15.69
C THR A 167 -10.74 -3.45 -16.35
N ILE A 168 -10.27 -2.31 -15.83
CA ILE A 168 -10.69 -0.97 -16.28
C ILE A 168 -10.25 -0.76 -17.73
N ARG A 169 -11.18 -0.23 -18.55
CA ARG A 169 -10.95 0.10 -19.96
C ARG A 169 -10.99 1.60 -20.16
N GLY A 170 -10.27 2.08 -21.16
CA GLY A 170 -10.29 3.50 -21.52
C GLY A 170 -11.72 3.98 -21.83
N GLY A 171 -12.10 5.13 -21.28
CA GLY A 171 -13.44 5.71 -21.38
C GLY A 171 -14.47 5.22 -20.37
N GLU A 172 -14.18 4.19 -19.56
CA GLU A 172 -15.04 3.79 -18.45
C GLU A 172 -15.11 4.87 -17.36
N THR A 173 -16.23 4.94 -16.66
CA THR A 173 -16.38 5.77 -15.46
C THR A 173 -16.14 4.92 -14.21
N VAL A 174 -15.14 5.31 -13.42
CA VAL A 174 -14.76 4.66 -12.18
C VAL A 174 -15.07 5.54 -10.99
N VAL A 175 -15.68 5.00 -9.95
CA VAL A 175 -15.87 5.68 -8.66
C VAL A 175 -14.83 5.19 -7.66
N VAL A 176 -14.19 6.10 -6.95
CA VAL A 176 -13.35 5.78 -5.79
C VAL A 176 -14.02 6.28 -4.53
N VAL A 177 -14.38 5.37 -3.63
CA VAL A 177 -15.00 5.69 -2.35
C VAL A 177 -13.95 5.72 -1.26
N GLY A 178 -13.70 6.91 -0.69
CA GLY A 178 -12.61 7.20 0.22
C GLY A 178 -11.38 7.74 -0.51
N GLN A 179 -10.90 8.93 -0.11
CA GLN A 179 -9.77 9.65 -0.71
C GLN A 179 -8.58 9.82 0.23
N GLY A 180 -8.37 8.87 1.13
CA GLY A 180 -7.10 8.74 1.84
C GLY A 180 -5.93 8.43 0.88
N PRO A 181 -4.71 8.16 1.37
CA PRO A 181 -3.56 7.88 0.51
C PRO A 181 -3.83 6.79 -0.54
N ILE A 182 -4.47 5.71 -0.13
CA ILE A 182 -4.85 4.60 -1.01
C ILE A 182 -5.86 5.04 -2.07
N GLY A 183 -6.93 5.73 -1.68
CA GLY A 183 -7.93 6.22 -2.65
C GLY A 183 -7.34 7.18 -3.67
N SER A 184 -6.41 8.05 -3.23
CA SER A 184 -5.69 8.96 -4.13
C SER A 184 -4.80 8.22 -5.13
N MET A 185 -4.15 7.12 -4.71
CA MET A 185 -3.37 6.25 -5.61
C MET A 185 -4.28 5.50 -6.59
N LEU A 186 -5.36 4.88 -6.09
CA LEU A 186 -6.35 4.19 -6.93
C LEU A 186 -6.96 5.11 -7.98
N MET A 187 -7.32 6.34 -7.60
CA MET A 187 -7.85 7.36 -8.52
C MET A 187 -6.86 7.62 -9.67
N GLN A 188 -5.61 7.94 -9.34
CA GLN A 188 -4.61 8.27 -10.35
C GLN A 188 -4.27 7.07 -11.23
N LEU A 189 -4.22 5.86 -10.68
CA LEU A 189 -3.98 4.63 -11.44
C LEU A 189 -5.15 4.30 -12.38
N ALA A 190 -6.40 4.52 -11.96
CA ALA A 190 -7.56 4.40 -12.85
C ALA A 190 -7.50 5.43 -14.00
N GLN A 191 -7.06 6.67 -13.72
CA GLN A 191 -6.79 7.68 -14.76
C GLN A 191 -5.69 7.25 -15.73
N VAL A 192 -4.62 6.62 -15.24
CA VAL A 192 -3.55 6.03 -16.07
C VAL A 192 -4.11 4.95 -17.02
N ARG A 193 -5.10 4.18 -16.58
CA ARG A 193 -5.83 3.20 -17.42
C ARG A 193 -6.88 3.86 -18.35
N GLY A 194 -6.97 5.20 -18.37
CA GLY A 194 -7.85 5.97 -19.28
C GLY A 194 -9.29 6.13 -18.77
N ALA A 195 -9.56 5.88 -17.50
CA ALA A 195 -10.88 6.08 -16.91
C ALA A 195 -11.17 7.56 -16.62
N ARG A 196 -12.44 7.92 -16.71
CA ARG A 196 -13.00 9.10 -16.05
C ARG A 196 -13.26 8.77 -14.59
N VAL A 197 -12.66 9.49 -13.64
CA VAL A 197 -12.73 9.12 -12.23
C VAL A 197 -13.56 10.09 -11.41
N LEU A 198 -14.58 9.56 -10.76
CA LEU A 198 -15.41 10.20 -9.74
C LEU A 198 -14.91 9.78 -8.36
N VAL A 199 -14.84 10.71 -7.40
CA VAL A 199 -14.32 10.40 -6.06
C VAL A 199 -15.24 10.92 -4.97
N SER A 200 -15.33 10.20 -3.87
CA SER A 200 -16.15 10.56 -2.71
C SER A 200 -15.34 10.45 -1.43
N ASP A 201 -15.38 11.48 -0.58
CA ASP A 201 -14.79 11.49 0.77
C ASP A 201 -15.57 12.45 1.68
N LEU A 202 -15.36 12.35 2.98
CA LEU A 202 -15.92 13.27 3.99
C LEU A 202 -15.01 14.49 4.23
N SER A 203 -13.72 14.40 3.90
CA SER A 203 -12.72 15.44 4.17
C SER A 203 -12.63 16.45 3.03
N PRO A 204 -12.95 17.74 3.29
CA PRO A 204 -12.76 18.80 2.28
C PRO A 204 -11.33 18.89 1.78
N PHE A 205 -10.33 18.68 2.64
CA PHE A 205 -8.91 18.69 2.29
C PHE A 205 -8.59 17.59 1.25
N ARG A 206 -9.07 16.37 1.49
CA ARG A 206 -8.85 15.23 0.58
C ARG A 206 -9.58 15.41 -0.75
N LEU A 207 -10.77 15.96 -0.72
CA LEU A 207 -11.52 16.29 -1.94
C LEU A 207 -10.84 17.38 -2.76
N ASP A 208 -10.27 18.39 -2.09
CA ASP A 208 -9.51 19.43 -2.78
C ASP A 208 -8.24 18.88 -3.43
N LEU A 209 -7.49 18.04 -2.74
CA LEU A 209 -6.34 17.35 -3.31
C LEU A 209 -6.75 16.48 -4.51
N ALA A 210 -7.82 15.70 -4.39
CA ALA A 210 -8.33 14.88 -5.49
C ALA A 210 -8.72 15.71 -6.71
N ARG A 211 -9.31 16.90 -6.51
CA ARG A 211 -9.65 17.84 -7.60
C ARG A 211 -8.40 18.36 -8.30
N ARG A 212 -7.36 18.74 -7.56
CA ARG A 212 -6.06 19.15 -8.14
C ARG A 212 -5.38 18.02 -8.91
N LEU A 213 -5.64 16.77 -8.52
CA LEU A 213 -5.15 15.57 -9.20
C LEU A 213 -6.06 15.09 -10.34
N GLY A 214 -7.12 15.85 -10.68
CA GLY A 214 -7.98 15.59 -11.85
C GLY A 214 -9.20 14.71 -11.60
N GLY A 215 -9.53 14.40 -10.33
CA GLY A 215 -10.77 13.70 -9.96
C GLY A 215 -11.98 14.63 -9.90
N LEU A 216 -13.15 14.15 -10.31
CA LEU A 216 -14.43 14.80 -10.06
C LEU A 216 -14.91 14.42 -8.65
N THR A 217 -15.17 15.42 -7.81
CA THR A 217 -15.31 15.21 -6.36
C THR A 217 -16.75 15.35 -5.86
N PHE A 218 -17.13 14.48 -4.93
CA PHE A 218 -18.39 14.48 -4.21
C PHE A 218 -18.15 14.48 -2.70
N ASP A 219 -18.83 15.39 -2.01
CA ASP A 219 -18.81 15.46 -0.53
C ASP A 219 -19.80 14.44 0.03
N ALA A 220 -19.26 13.36 0.59
CA ALA A 220 -20.08 12.25 1.13
C ALA A 220 -20.93 12.64 2.34
N SER A 221 -20.65 13.76 3.03
CA SER A 221 -21.47 14.25 4.14
C SER A 221 -22.86 14.69 3.70
N LYS A 222 -23.03 14.98 2.40
CA LYS A 222 -24.33 15.40 1.82
C LYS A 222 -25.26 14.22 1.55
N GLY A 223 -24.77 12.98 1.58
CA GLY A 223 -25.51 11.81 1.12
C GLY A 223 -25.78 11.83 -0.40
N GLY A 224 -26.39 10.78 -0.93
CA GLY A 224 -26.81 10.75 -2.32
C GLY A 224 -25.70 10.49 -3.35
N LEU A 225 -24.62 9.79 -2.97
CA LEU A 225 -23.55 9.41 -3.91
C LEU A 225 -24.08 8.67 -5.13
N GLU A 226 -25.01 7.74 -4.95
CA GLU A 226 -25.61 6.95 -6.04
C GLU A 226 -26.30 7.82 -7.07
N GLU A 227 -27.09 8.79 -6.61
CA GLU A 227 -27.82 9.70 -7.50
C GLU A 227 -26.83 10.61 -8.24
N TRP A 228 -25.83 11.15 -7.55
CA TRP A 228 -24.80 11.94 -8.20
C TRP A 228 -24.06 11.12 -9.28
N VAL A 229 -23.71 9.87 -9.01
CA VAL A 229 -23.06 8.98 -10.00
C VAL A 229 -23.99 8.72 -11.19
N ARG A 230 -25.30 8.55 -10.96
CA ARG A 230 -26.28 8.42 -12.06
C ARG A 230 -26.32 9.67 -12.93
N VAL A 231 -26.38 10.84 -12.34
CA VAL A 231 -26.33 12.11 -13.09
C VAL A 231 -25.06 12.18 -13.94
N GLU A 232 -23.90 11.91 -13.35
CA GLU A 232 -22.61 11.96 -14.02
C GLU A 232 -22.42 10.89 -15.11
N THR A 233 -23.24 9.83 -15.10
CA THR A 233 -23.18 8.71 -16.04
C THR A 233 -24.43 8.59 -16.93
N SER A 234 -25.24 9.63 -17.02
CA SER A 234 -26.49 9.64 -17.81
C SER A 234 -27.42 8.48 -17.44
N GLY A 235 -27.60 8.23 -16.14
CA GLY A 235 -28.48 7.22 -15.57
C GLY A 235 -27.89 5.81 -15.42
N ARG A 236 -26.70 5.54 -16.01
CA ARG A 236 -26.14 4.16 -16.07
C ARG A 236 -25.57 3.65 -14.75
N GLY A 237 -24.91 4.49 -13.98
CA GLY A 237 -24.02 4.11 -12.89
C GLY A 237 -22.57 3.87 -13.33
N ALA A 238 -21.69 3.62 -12.38
CA ALA A 238 -20.25 3.44 -12.60
C ALA A 238 -19.92 2.06 -13.20
N ASP A 239 -18.95 2.01 -14.10
CA ASP A 239 -18.42 0.76 -14.68
C ASP A 239 -17.65 -0.07 -13.63
N ALA A 240 -16.91 0.61 -12.76
CA ALA A 240 -16.26 -0.01 -11.62
C ALA A 240 -16.27 0.94 -10.39
N VAL A 241 -16.27 0.35 -9.20
CA VAL A 241 -16.11 1.07 -7.93
C VAL A 241 -14.93 0.48 -7.17
N LEU A 242 -13.96 1.34 -6.84
CA LEU A 242 -12.80 1.01 -6.00
C LEU A 242 -13.08 1.52 -4.58
N LEU A 243 -13.32 0.60 -3.65
CA LEU A 243 -13.72 0.94 -2.29
C LEU A 243 -12.49 1.02 -1.37
N ALA A 244 -12.05 2.24 -1.08
CA ALA A 244 -10.92 2.55 -0.21
C ALA A 244 -11.35 2.99 1.21
N ALA A 245 -12.64 3.00 1.50
CA ALA A 245 -13.21 3.24 2.82
C ALA A 245 -13.73 1.94 3.45
N THR A 246 -13.87 1.89 4.77
CA THR A 246 -14.41 0.74 5.51
C THR A 246 -15.79 1.06 6.07
N GLY A 247 -16.60 0.04 6.32
CA GLY A 247 -17.93 0.12 6.92
C GLY A 247 -19.07 -0.21 5.96
N GLN A 248 -20.24 -0.52 6.52
CA GLN A 248 -21.43 -0.91 5.76
C GLN A 248 -21.88 0.20 4.82
N GLY A 249 -21.99 1.44 5.30
CA GLY A 249 -22.47 2.56 4.47
C GLY A 249 -21.64 2.82 3.21
N PRO A 250 -20.29 2.93 3.28
CA PRO A 250 -19.44 3.01 2.08
C PRO A 250 -19.57 1.79 1.16
N PHE A 251 -19.79 0.59 1.70
CA PHE A 251 -20.00 -0.61 0.91
C PHE A 251 -21.35 -0.57 0.17
N ASP A 252 -22.43 -0.17 0.84
CA ASP A 252 -23.75 -0.01 0.24
C ASP A 252 -23.72 1.04 -0.87
N ALA A 253 -23.07 2.17 -0.61
CA ALA A 253 -22.88 3.22 -1.61
C ALA A 253 -22.07 2.72 -2.83
N ALA A 254 -21.07 1.86 -2.62
CA ALA A 254 -20.33 1.24 -3.72
C ALA A 254 -21.22 0.31 -4.55
N VAL A 255 -22.03 -0.53 -3.90
CA VAL A 255 -22.98 -1.44 -4.57
C VAL A 255 -24.02 -0.64 -5.35
N GLY A 256 -24.62 0.39 -4.73
CA GLY A 256 -25.67 1.22 -5.35
C GLY A 256 -25.15 2.06 -6.51
N SER A 257 -23.92 2.57 -6.43
CA SER A 257 -23.29 3.38 -7.48
C SER A 257 -22.86 2.57 -8.72
N THR A 258 -22.69 1.25 -8.58
CA THR A 258 -22.23 0.38 -9.66
C THR A 258 -23.38 0.05 -10.62
N ARG A 259 -23.14 0.19 -11.96
CA ARG A 259 -24.13 -0.20 -12.98
C ARG A 259 -24.36 -1.72 -13.01
N PRO A 260 -25.46 -2.19 -13.66
CA PRO A 260 -25.56 -3.60 -14.03
C PRO A 260 -24.34 -4.08 -14.83
N GLY A 261 -23.85 -5.29 -14.54
CA GLY A 261 -22.62 -5.87 -15.09
C GLY A 261 -21.33 -5.14 -14.67
N GLY A 262 -21.39 -4.24 -13.69
CA GLY A 262 -20.24 -3.50 -13.19
C GLY A 262 -19.46 -4.26 -12.10
N ARG A 263 -18.31 -3.72 -11.71
CA ARG A 263 -17.35 -4.37 -10.80
C ARG A 263 -17.12 -3.54 -9.55
N ILE A 264 -17.05 -4.21 -8.40
CA ILE A 264 -16.75 -3.59 -7.10
C ILE A 264 -15.48 -4.23 -6.57
N VAL A 265 -14.46 -3.42 -6.26
CA VAL A 265 -13.20 -3.90 -5.67
C VAL A 265 -13.08 -3.36 -4.25
N PRO A 266 -13.41 -4.16 -3.23
CA PRO A 266 -13.16 -3.79 -1.84
C PRO A 266 -11.65 -3.85 -1.57
N PHE A 267 -10.99 -2.69 -1.53
CA PHE A 267 -9.55 -2.61 -1.31
C PHE A 267 -9.19 -2.49 0.17
N SER A 268 -9.97 -1.74 0.95
CA SER A 268 -9.68 -1.54 2.36
C SER A 268 -9.74 -2.84 3.13
N ALA A 269 -8.62 -3.17 3.78
CA ALA A 269 -8.48 -4.41 4.51
C ALA A 269 -9.44 -4.47 5.70
N THR A 270 -10.48 -5.28 5.57
CA THR A 270 -11.30 -5.73 6.70
C THR A 270 -10.53 -6.76 7.53
N SER A 271 -10.84 -6.88 8.81
CA SER A 271 -10.34 -7.97 9.64
C SER A 271 -11.09 -9.26 9.32
N ARG A 272 -10.42 -10.40 9.45
CA ARG A 272 -11.12 -11.69 9.43
C ARG A 272 -12.21 -11.68 10.50
N GLY A 273 -13.45 -12.02 10.11
CA GLY A 273 -14.63 -11.97 10.98
C GLY A 273 -15.43 -10.66 10.91
N GLU A 274 -14.92 -9.62 10.26
CA GLU A 274 -15.75 -8.46 9.89
C GLU A 274 -16.61 -8.85 8.67
N THR A 275 -17.91 -8.61 8.76
CA THR A 275 -18.87 -8.96 7.72
C THR A 275 -19.63 -7.73 7.26
N TYR A 276 -19.94 -7.66 5.97
CA TYR A 276 -20.88 -6.70 5.40
C TYR A 276 -22.08 -7.44 4.86
N GLN A 277 -23.26 -6.85 5.04
CA GLN A 277 -24.51 -7.37 4.48
C GLN A 277 -24.64 -6.93 3.02
N VAL A 278 -25.13 -7.83 2.18
CA VAL A 278 -25.44 -7.52 0.78
C VAL A 278 -26.64 -8.34 0.32
N ASP A 279 -27.52 -7.72 -0.44
CA ASP A 279 -28.60 -8.42 -1.12
C ASP A 279 -28.04 -9.19 -2.33
N LEU A 280 -27.93 -10.51 -2.20
CA LEU A 280 -27.46 -11.38 -3.27
C LEU A 280 -28.41 -11.43 -4.46
N GLY A 281 -29.73 -11.25 -4.23
CA GLY A 281 -30.70 -11.15 -5.30
C GLY A 281 -30.46 -9.92 -6.18
N LEU A 282 -30.16 -8.79 -5.56
CA LEU A 282 -29.79 -7.58 -6.26
C LEU A 282 -28.47 -7.74 -7.06
N LEU A 283 -27.45 -8.36 -6.46
CA LEU A 283 -26.19 -8.62 -7.18
C LEU A 283 -26.42 -9.54 -8.39
N SER A 284 -27.17 -10.62 -8.20
CA SER A 284 -27.44 -11.62 -9.27
C SER A 284 -28.29 -11.03 -10.39
N ALA A 285 -29.40 -10.36 -10.06
CA ALA A 285 -30.30 -9.78 -11.06
C ALA A 285 -29.62 -8.68 -11.90
N ALA A 286 -28.66 -7.97 -11.31
CA ALA A 286 -27.89 -6.94 -12.00
C ALA A 286 -26.52 -7.43 -12.50
N GLU A 287 -26.16 -8.70 -12.36
CA GLU A 287 -24.87 -9.28 -12.77
C GLU A 287 -23.65 -8.50 -12.22
N LYS A 288 -23.78 -7.87 -11.04
CA LYS A 288 -22.68 -7.12 -10.42
C LYS A 288 -21.63 -8.08 -9.84
N GLN A 289 -20.36 -7.71 -9.99
CA GLN A 289 -19.23 -8.52 -9.57
C GLN A 289 -18.52 -7.90 -8.37
N ILE A 290 -18.21 -8.69 -7.35
CA ILE A 290 -17.30 -8.30 -6.26
C ILE A 290 -15.98 -9.01 -6.50
N VAL A 291 -14.91 -8.24 -6.71
CA VAL A 291 -13.57 -8.73 -7.05
C VAL A 291 -12.62 -8.46 -5.89
N SER A 292 -12.15 -9.51 -5.25
CA SER A 292 -11.22 -9.41 -4.12
C SER A 292 -9.77 -9.45 -4.56
N VAL A 293 -8.95 -8.60 -3.94
CA VAL A 293 -7.49 -8.58 -4.11
C VAL A 293 -6.80 -8.60 -2.76
N TYR A 294 -5.57 -9.11 -2.73
CA TYR A 294 -4.78 -9.13 -1.49
C TYR A 294 -3.30 -8.92 -1.79
N SER A 295 -2.67 -7.99 -1.05
CA SER A 295 -1.23 -7.73 -1.04
C SER A 295 -0.65 -7.31 -2.41
N ALA A 296 0.65 -6.98 -2.43
CA ALA A 296 1.39 -6.64 -3.64
C ALA A 296 1.54 -7.81 -4.61
N SER A 297 1.92 -7.53 -5.85
CA SER A 297 2.16 -8.53 -6.88
C SER A 297 3.51 -8.31 -7.57
N VAL A 298 4.24 -9.40 -7.81
CA VAL A 298 5.57 -9.34 -8.43
C VAL A 298 5.51 -8.97 -9.92
N ASP A 299 4.41 -9.27 -10.59
CA ASP A 299 4.23 -9.05 -12.03
C ASP A 299 3.90 -7.58 -12.40
N VAL A 300 3.43 -6.77 -11.46
CA VAL A 300 3.19 -5.33 -11.67
C VAL A 300 4.24 -4.45 -10.98
N GLN A 301 5.29 -5.04 -10.44
CA GLN A 301 6.28 -4.34 -9.61
C GLN A 301 7.09 -3.30 -10.40
N GLU A 302 7.56 -3.66 -11.58
CA GLU A 302 8.32 -2.75 -12.45
C GLU A 302 7.44 -1.61 -12.96
N GLU A 303 6.21 -1.91 -13.40
CA GLU A 303 5.26 -0.88 -13.82
C GLU A 303 4.94 0.09 -12.68
N ALA A 304 4.71 -0.42 -11.45
CA ALA A 304 4.46 0.44 -10.29
C ALA A 304 5.65 1.38 -10.02
N ALA A 305 6.87 0.86 -10.11
CA ALA A 305 8.08 1.68 -9.95
C ALA A 305 8.20 2.74 -11.04
N ASP A 306 7.98 2.38 -12.31
CA ASP A 306 8.01 3.32 -13.44
C ASP A 306 6.97 4.43 -13.28
N LEU A 307 5.74 4.10 -12.88
CA LEU A 307 4.68 5.08 -12.64
C LEU A 307 5.04 6.08 -11.54
N VAL A 308 5.67 5.60 -10.47
CA VAL A 308 6.13 6.43 -9.36
C VAL A 308 7.33 7.29 -9.78
N PHE A 309 8.35 6.69 -10.36
CA PHE A 309 9.62 7.36 -10.66
C PHE A 309 9.52 8.35 -11.82
N SER A 310 8.64 8.09 -12.79
CA SER A 310 8.34 9.02 -13.89
C SER A 310 7.42 10.18 -13.47
N GLY A 311 6.79 10.11 -12.29
CA GLY A 311 5.81 11.10 -11.83
C GLY A 311 4.46 11.04 -12.54
N ARG A 312 4.17 9.96 -13.29
CA ARG A 312 2.84 9.73 -13.88
C ARG A 312 1.77 9.53 -12.81
N VAL A 313 2.15 9.02 -11.65
CA VAL A 313 1.38 9.06 -10.40
C VAL A 313 2.02 10.09 -9.49
N ARG A 314 1.32 11.18 -9.20
CA ARG A 314 1.82 12.30 -8.41
C ARG A 314 1.66 12.00 -6.92
N LEU A 315 2.75 11.71 -6.23
CA LEU A 315 2.76 11.24 -4.85
C LEU A 315 3.40 12.23 -3.86
N GLN A 316 4.04 13.29 -4.37
CA GLN A 316 4.80 14.25 -3.56
C GLN A 316 3.93 14.93 -2.49
N GLU A 317 2.65 15.18 -2.82
CA GLU A 317 1.69 15.80 -1.91
C GLU A 317 1.04 14.80 -0.93
N LEU A 318 1.29 13.50 -1.10
CA LEU A 318 0.66 12.48 -0.25
C LEU A 318 1.40 12.28 1.07
N VAL A 319 2.73 12.40 1.12
CA VAL A 319 3.48 12.28 2.38
C VAL A 319 3.42 13.62 3.10
N THR A 320 2.47 13.74 4.01
CA THR A 320 2.20 14.99 4.74
C THR A 320 2.92 15.10 6.08
N ASP A 321 3.25 13.95 6.68
CA ASP A 321 3.76 13.88 8.04
C ASP A 321 4.93 12.89 8.10
N SER A 322 6.08 13.36 8.58
CA SER A 322 7.30 12.55 8.75
C SER A 322 7.82 12.66 10.17
N PHE A 323 8.18 11.53 10.76
CA PHE A 323 8.65 11.42 12.14
C PHE A 323 9.99 10.70 12.20
N PRO A 324 10.91 11.07 13.11
CA PRO A 324 12.09 10.25 13.38
C PRO A 324 11.68 8.91 14.04
N LEU A 325 12.56 7.91 13.99
CA LEU A 325 12.31 6.59 14.59
C LEU A 325 11.96 6.69 16.08
N SER A 326 12.56 7.63 16.82
CA SER A 326 12.28 7.87 18.24
C SER A 326 10.82 8.26 18.52
N GLN A 327 10.11 8.78 17.51
CA GLN A 327 8.70 9.18 17.58
C GLN A 327 7.76 8.23 16.81
N VAL A 328 8.14 6.96 16.67
CA VAL A 328 7.33 5.97 15.95
C VAL A 328 5.92 5.82 16.52
N ASN A 329 5.77 5.93 17.83
CA ASN A 329 4.47 5.82 18.48
C ASN A 329 3.58 7.04 18.20
N GLU A 330 4.14 8.24 18.13
CA GLU A 330 3.43 9.47 17.73
C GLU A 330 2.97 9.38 16.28
N ALA A 331 3.80 8.85 15.40
CA ALA A 331 3.44 8.57 14.01
C ALA A 331 2.27 7.58 13.89
N ILE A 332 2.30 6.49 14.69
CA ILE A 332 1.22 5.50 14.75
C ILE A 332 -0.06 6.12 15.35
N ASP A 333 0.05 6.96 16.37
CA ASP A 333 -1.10 7.64 16.98
C ASP A 333 -1.73 8.65 16.02
N LEU A 334 -0.92 9.39 15.22
CA LEU A 334 -1.43 10.26 14.16
C LEU A 334 -2.11 9.46 13.05
N PHE A 335 -1.58 8.29 12.68
CA PHE A 335 -2.23 7.42 11.72
C PHE A 335 -3.60 6.93 12.22
N ARG A 336 -3.73 6.58 13.51
CA ARG A 336 -5.01 6.14 14.13
C ARG A 336 -6.04 7.26 14.17
N ARG A 337 -5.58 8.49 14.43
CA ARG A 337 -6.41 9.69 14.56
C ARG A 337 -5.84 10.81 13.70
N PRO A 338 -6.06 10.73 12.39
CA PRO A 338 -5.47 11.68 11.45
C PRO A 338 -6.01 13.10 11.69
N ALA A 339 -5.12 14.08 11.64
CA ALA A 339 -5.53 15.49 11.56
C ALA A 339 -6.24 15.75 10.22
N ALA A 340 -6.95 16.87 10.13
CA ALA A 340 -7.75 17.20 8.93
C ALA A 340 -6.93 17.20 7.63
N SER A 341 -5.63 17.54 7.71
CA SER A 341 -4.70 17.59 6.57
C SER A 341 -3.79 16.37 6.46
N THR A 342 -3.92 15.37 7.33
CA THR A 342 -3.08 14.17 7.29
C THR A 342 -3.48 13.26 6.13
N MET A 343 -2.49 12.92 5.30
CA MET A 343 -2.59 11.89 4.28
C MET A 343 -1.71 10.69 4.65
N LYS A 344 -0.48 10.62 4.15
CA LYS A 344 0.46 9.54 4.44
C LYS A 344 1.44 9.96 5.52
N VAL A 345 1.54 9.13 6.54
CA VAL A 345 2.54 9.23 7.62
C VAL A 345 3.73 8.34 7.28
N ALA A 346 4.93 8.82 7.53
CA ALA A 346 6.17 8.08 7.31
C ALA A 346 7.12 8.18 8.51
N ILE A 347 7.96 7.17 8.69
CA ILE A 347 9.14 7.22 9.56
C ILE A 347 10.32 7.56 8.66
N ASP A 348 10.94 8.70 8.92
CA ASP A 348 12.14 9.17 8.24
C ASP A 348 13.34 8.99 9.17
N LEU A 349 14.15 7.98 8.87
CA LEU A 349 15.28 7.60 9.70
C LEU A 349 16.49 8.53 9.53
N ARG A 350 16.39 9.50 8.63
CA ARG A 350 17.42 10.56 8.44
C ARG A 350 17.21 11.71 9.43
N LEU A 351 16.06 11.79 10.10
CA LEU A 351 15.70 12.88 11.03
C LEU A 351 16.23 12.70 12.47
N GLY A 352 16.97 11.63 12.78
CA GLY A 352 17.44 11.45 14.16
C GLY A 352 18.49 10.41 14.37
#